data_3c2c1a6ee82563e1619d01ecc3724f39
#
_entry.id   3c2c1a6ee82563e1619d01ecc3724f39
#
_cell.length_a   1.000
_cell.length_b   1.000
_cell.length_c   1.000
_cell.angle_alpha   90.00
_cell.angle_beta   90.00
_cell.angle_gamma   90.00
#
_symmetry.space_group_name_H-M   'P 1'
#
loop_
_entity.id
_entity.type
_entity.pdbx_description
1 polymer ?
#
loop_
_entity_poly.entity_id
_entity_poly.type
_entity_poly.pdbx_seq_one_letter_code
_entity_poly.pdbx_strand_id
1 'polypeptide(L)'
;MTGGGRRHAVPIAVVRGVDLLRRRSRRLAGRGVRALRGRARRLTYKSTGACRWLPPELTLDEFFDILRRERVTYVVLRWFEQLPQVEPGHDIDILVADEHVDFVQSLLADRPRKGGQHLDIYSVSGLPGSDLEGIPCFPPPLAREIVRNAVWLRGAYRVPALEPHFLGLAYHAAYHKGYKSGLSAESGADQVRGHASHDYEAVLTDLAGRLGESLTPTLDGVDRYLADHDLRPTPQTLERLAPKNAWITDRFLKELPDVDPGK
;
A
#
# COMPACT_ATOMS: atom_id res chain seq x y z
N MET A 1 -5.04 -46.15 -54.97
CA MET A 1 -5.70 -44.85 -55.31
C MET A 1 -5.33 -43.87 -54.20
N THR A 2 -4.52 -42.93 -54.57
CA THR A 2 -3.79 -41.92 -53.69
C THR A 2 -4.68 -40.71 -53.48
N GLY A 3 -4.92 -40.33 -52.22
CA GLY A 3 -5.60 -39.10 -51.82
C GLY A 3 -4.65 -38.20 -51.07
N GLY A 4 -4.08 -37.22 -51.78
CA GLY A 4 -3.14 -36.24 -51.22
C GLY A 4 -3.84 -35.17 -50.42
N GLY A 5 -3.52 -35.04 -49.15
CA GLY A 5 -3.93 -33.94 -48.27
C GLY A 5 -3.07 -32.68 -48.52
N ARG A 6 -3.69 -31.62 -49.03
CA ARG A 6 -3.09 -30.31 -49.20
C ARG A 6 -2.88 -29.65 -47.82
N ARG A 7 -1.63 -29.44 -47.46
CA ARG A 7 -1.28 -28.56 -46.32
C ARG A 7 -1.36 -27.12 -46.80
N HIS A 8 -2.27 -26.34 -46.25
CA HIS A 8 -2.31 -24.87 -46.42
C HIS A 8 -1.14 -24.24 -45.66
N ALA A 9 -0.17 -23.75 -46.42
CA ALA A 9 0.90 -22.94 -45.89
C ALA A 9 0.36 -21.52 -45.54
N VAL A 10 0.48 -21.10 -44.28
CA VAL A 10 0.16 -19.73 -43.86
C VAL A 10 1.25 -18.81 -44.40
N PRO A 11 0.91 -17.64 -45.00
CA PRO A 11 1.89 -16.76 -45.59
C PRO A 11 2.90 -16.22 -44.58
N ILE A 12 4.18 -16.36 -44.85
CA ILE A 12 5.33 -15.94 -44.05
C ILE A 12 5.34 -14.40 -43.71
N ALA A 13 4.59 -13.61 -44.49
CA ALA A 13 4.49 -12.15 -44.30
C ALA A 13 3.83 -11.71 -42.98
N VAL A 14 2.86 -12.50 -42.44
CA VAL A 14 2.13 -12.13 -41.20
C VAL A 14 3.00 -12.35 -39.97
N VAL A 15 3.93 -13.32 -39.98
CA VAL A 15 4.80 -13.63 -38.85
C VAL A 15 5.87 -12.53 -38.64
N ARG A 16 6.35 -11.91 -39.75
CA ARG A 16 7.36 -10.83 -39.66
C ARG A 16 6.83 -9.52 -39.08
N GLY A 17 5.56 -9.18 -39.28
CA GLY A 17 4.94 -7.97 -38.76
C GLY A 17 4.79 -7.97 -37.22
N VAL A 18 4.40 -9.10 -36.65
CA VAL A 18 4.20 -9.25 -35.21
C VAL A 18 5.53 -9.22 -34.44
N ASP A 19 6.59 -9.81 -35.03
CA ASP A 19 7.93 -9.78 -34.42
C ASP A 19 8.57 -8.39 -34.47
N LEU A 20 8.30 -7.58 -35.51
CA LEU A 20 8.81 -6.21 -35.59
C LEU A 20 8.13 -5.29 -34.55
N LEU A 21 6.83 -5.44 -34.33
CA LEU A 21 6.09 -4.69 -33.29
C LEU A 21 6.53 -5.11 -31.89
N ARG A 22 6.75 -6.40 -31.63
CA ARG A 22 7.30 -6.89 -30.36
C ARG A 22 8.74 -6.41 -30.10
N ARG A 23 9.56 -6.31 -31.14
CA ARG A 23 10.93 -5.80 -31.03
C ARG A 23 10.97 -4.26 -30.85
N ARG A 24 10.01 -3.52 -31.42
CA ARG A 24 9.89 -2.07 -31.27
C ARG A 24 9.41 -1.71 -29.84
N SER A 25 8.39 -2.38 -29.33
CA SER A 25 7.92 -2.18 -27.95
C SER A 25 8.97 -2.59 -26.90
N ARG A 26 9.72 -3.70 -27.14
CA ARG A 26 10.84 -4.07 -26.25
C ARG A 26 11.99 -3.06 -26.26
N ARG A 27 12.29 -2.42 -27.41
CA ARG A 27 13.34 -1.38 -27.51
C ARG A 27 12.93 -0.07 -26.87
N LEU A 28 11.66 0.33 -26.94
CA LEU A 28 11.13 1.54 -26.30
C LEU A 28 11.04 1.35 -24.78
N ALA A 29 10.52 0.20 -24.31
CA ALA A 29 10.49 -0.14 -22.90
C ALA A 29 11.91 -0.26 -22.30
N GLY A 30 12.87 -0.89 -23.02
CA GLY A 30 14.25 -1.00 -22.58
C GLY A 30 15.00 0.35 -22.53
N ARG A 31 14.63 1.32 -23.37
CA ARG A 31 15.20 2.68 -23.32
C ARG A 31 14.66 3.48 -22.15
N GLY A 32 13.36 3.38 -21.84
CA GLY A 32 12.76 4.04 -20.67
C GLY A 32 13.35 3.53 -19.36
N VAL A 33 13.42 2.22 -19.18
CA VAL A 33 13.99 1.60 -17.96
C VAL A 33 15.49 1.86 -17.84
N ARG A 34 16.25 1.84 -18.95
CA ARG A 34 17.69 2.22 -18.95
C ARG A 34 17.91 3.70 -18.63
N ALA A 35 17.04 4.60 -19.12
CA ALA A 35 17.10 6.02 -18.81
C ALA A 35 16.78 6.29 -17.34
N LEU A 36 15.79 5.57 -16.75
CA LEU A 36 15.48 5.63 -15.32
C LEU A 36 16.61 5.04 -14.46
N ARG A 37 17.16 3.88 -14.84
CA ARG A 37 18.36 3.29 -14.17
C ARG A 37 19.61 4.18 -14.30
N GLY A 38 19.79 4.87 -15.42
CA GLY A 38 20.88 5.83 -15.61
C GLY A 38 20.72 7.10 -14.79
N ARG A 39 19.48 7.55 -14.53
CA ARG A 39 19.16 8.65 -13.62
C ARG A 39 19.33 8.24 -12.16
N ALA A 40 18.88 7.05 -11.76
CA ALA A 40 19.09 6.54 -10.40
C ALA A 40 20.58 6.45 -10.03
N ARG A 41 21.47 6.07 -10.97
CA ARG A 41 22.92 6.05 -10.75
C ARG A 41 23.57 7.44 -10.62
N ARG A 42 22.93 8.51 -11.11
CA ARG A 42 23.46 9.89 -11.01
C ARG A 42 22.91 10.67 -9.82
N LEU A 43 21.87 10.16 -9.15
CA LEU A 43 21.27 10.78 -7.98
C LEU A 43 21.84 10.17 -6.69
N THR A 44 23.15 10.26 -6.48
CA THR A 44 23.73 10.27 -5.13
C THR A 44 23.40 11.60 -4.45
N TYR A 45 22.14 11.99 -4.51
CA TYR A 45 21.62 13.07 -3.71
C TYR A 45 21.18 12.46 -2.38
N LYS A 46 21.85 12.84 -1.29
CA LYS A 46 21.39 12.59 0.07
C LYS A 46 20.09 13.36 0.29
N SER A 47 18.98 12.86 -0.27
CA SER A 47 17.67 13.31 0.10
C SER A 47 17.37 12.66 1.44
N THR A 48 17.23 13.48 2.47
CA THR A 48 16.81 13.07 3.81
C THR A 48 15.29 12.81 3.88
N GLY A 49 14.61 12.78 2.73
CA GLY A 49 13.17 12.56 2.60
C GLY A 49 12.85 11.40 1.66
N ALA A 50 11.83 10.62 1.97
CA ALA A 50 11.32 9.57 1.10
C ALA A 50 10.82 10.14 -0.23
N CYS A 51 11.21 9.53 -1.36
CA CYS A 51 10.66 9.87 -2.67
C CYS A 51 9.25 9.29 -2.78
N ARG A 52 8.23 10.12 -3.02
CA ARG A 52 6.81 9.73 -2.89
C ARG A 52 5.95 10.17 -4.06
N TRP A 53 6.52 10.86 -5.03
CA TRP A 53 5.75 11.41 -6.14
C TRP A 53 6.01 10.65 -7.41
N LEU A 54 4.94 10.15 -8.04
CA LEU A 54 5.06 9.58 -9.38
C LEU A 54 5.50 10.68 -10.35
N PRO A 55 6.62 10.48 -11.09
CA PRO A 55 7.03 11.45 -12.11
C PRO A 55 5.94 11.61 -13.17
N PRO A 56 5.67 12.82 -13.71
CA PRO A 56 4.61 13.05 -14.71
C PRO A 56 4.80 12.25 -16.01
N GLU A 57 6.05 11.82 -16.28
CA GLU A 57 6.40 11.01 -17.45
C GLU A 57 6.06 9.53 -17.27
N LEU A 58 5.57 9.13 -16.08
CA LEU A 58 5.23 7.75 -15.74
C LEU A 58 3.78 7.70 -15.29
N THR A 59 2.95 7.00 -16.04
CA THR A 59 1.57 6.73 -15.63
C THR A 59 1.53 5.68 -14.51
N LEU A 60 0.42 5.63 -13.79
CA LEU A 60 0.25 4.65 -12.72
C LEU A 60 0.32 3.20 -13.24
N ASP A 61 -0.30 2.93 -14.39
CA ASP A 61 -0.23 1.62 -15.04
C ASP A 61 1.21 1.23 -15.42
N GLU A 62 1.98 2.17 -15.96
CA GLU A 62 3.38 1.93 -16.30
C GLU A 62 4.24 1.69 -15.04
N PHE A 63 3.97 2.40 -13.96
CA PHE A 63 4.63 2.19 -12.68
C PHE A 63 4.40 0.75 -12.18
N PHE A 64 3.14 0.31 -12.08
CA PHE A 64 2.83 -1.06 -11.63
C PHE A 64 3.32 -2.13 -12.62
N ASP A 65 3.33 -1.83 -13.93
CA ASP A 65 3.92 -2.69 -14.94
C ASP A 65 5.44 -2.88 -14.74
N ILE A 66 6.15 -1.81 -14.35
CA ILE A 66 7.58 -1.89 -13.99
C ILE A 66 7.75 -2.78 -12.75
N LEU A 67 6.97 -2.56 -11.70
CA LEU A 67 7.04 -3.38 -10.49
C LEU A 67 6.81 -4.87 -10.79
N ARG A 68 5.83 -5.17 -11.64
CA ARG A 68 5.54 -6.54 -12.09
C ARG A 68 6.68 -7.17 -12.88
N ARG A 69 7.26 -6.44 -13.84
CA ARG A 69 8.37 -6.93 -14.69
C ARG A 69 9.66 -7.16 -13.91
N GLU A 70 9.95 -6.30 -12.97
CA GLU A 70 11.12 -6.42 -12.09
C GLU A 70 10.85 -7.34 -10.89
N ARG A 71 9.67 -7.98 -10.84
CA ARG A 71 9.25 -8.94 -9.79
C ARG A 71 9.30 -8.33 -8.39
N VAL A 72 8.97 -7.05 -8.29
CA VAL A 72 8.88 -6.37 -6.99
C VAL A 72 7.74 -6.97 -6.19
N THR A 73 8.01 -7.27 -4.94
CA THR A 73 7.00 -7.71 -3.98
C THR A 73 6.39 -6.50 -3.31
N TYR A 74 5.14 -6.19 -3.66
CA TYR A 74 4.38 -5.05 -3.15
C TYR A 74 2.90 -5.38 -3.02
N VAL A 75 2.15 -4.56 -2.27
CA VAL A 75 0.69 -4.63 -2.15
C VAL A 75 0.14 -3.21 -2.03
N VAL A 76 -0.87 -2.87 -2.84
CA VAL A 76 -1.69 -1.66 -2.63
C VAL A 76 -2.66 -1.96 -1.50
N LEU A 77 -2.57 -1.24 -0.39
CA LEU A 77 -3.17 -1.65 0.89
C LEU A 77 -4.68 -1.44 0.98
N ARG A 78 -5.20 -0.35 0.38
CA ARG A 78 -6.59 0.07 0.53
C ARG A 78 -7.03 1.00 -0.59
N TRP A 79 -8.33 1.20 -0.76
CA TRP A 79 -8.98 2.10 -1.72
C TRP A 79 -8.53 1.85 -3.17
N PHE A 80 -8.27 0.58 -3.50
CA PHE A 80 -7.70 0.14 -4.77
C PHE A 80 -8.74 -0.21 -5.84
N GLU A 81 -10.03 -0.17 -5.49
CA GLU A 81 -11.12 -0.69 -6.34
C GLU A 81 -11.23 0.07 -7.67
N GLN A 82 -10.89 1.35 -7.66
CA GLN A 82 -11.01 2.22 -8.84
C GLN A 82 -9.71 2.38 -9.62
N LEU A 83 -8.59 1.77 -9.17
CA LEU A 83 -7.32 1.88 -9.89
C LEU A 83 -7.48 1.53 -11.39
N PRO A 84 -6.82 2.29 -12.30
CA PRO A 84 -5.82 3.34 -12.08
C PRO A 84 -6.39 4.74 -11.77
N GLN A 85 -7.72 4.89 -11.70
CA GLN A 85 -8.33 6.16 -11.35
C GLN A 85 -8.12 6.44 -9.86
N VAL A 86 -7.55 7.59 -9.54
CA VAL A 86 -7.37 8.09 -8.18
C VAL A 86 -8.01 9.46 -8.09
N GLU A 87 -8.84 9.68 -7.08
CA GLU A 87 -9.47 10.97 -6.86
C GLU A 87 -8.42 12.06 -6.58
N PRO A 88 -8.61 13.28 -7.09
CA PRO A 88 -7.66 14.37 -6.86
C PRO A 88 -7.41 14.62 -5.37
N GLY A 89 -6.14 14.59 -4.97
CA GLY A 89 -5.71 14.80 -3.58
C GLY A 89 -5.67 13.53 -2.72
N HIS A 90 -6.03 12.38 -3.28
CA HIS A 90 -5.86 11.10 -2.59
C HIS A 90 -4.50 10.47 -2.91
N ASP A 91 -3.94 9.79 -1.92
CA ASP A 91 -2.68 9.06 -1.99
C ASP A 91 -2.95 7.60 -2.34
N ILE A 92 -1.90 6.91 -2.77
CA ILE A 92 -1.92 5.45 -2.92
C ILE A 92 -0.98 4.87 -1.87
N ASP A 93 -1.51 4.04 -1.01
CA ASP A 93 -0.77 3.37 0.06
C ASP A 93 -0.19 2.04 -0.42
N ILE A 94 1.12 1.91 -0.42
CA ILE A 94 1.81 0.71 -0.92
C ILE A 94 2.72 0.13 0.16
N LEU A 95 2.48 -1.13 0.54
CA LEU A 95 3.41 -1.92 1.34
C LEU A 95 4.39 -2.63 0.41
N VAL A 96 5.67 -2.45 0.64
CA VAL A 96 6.75 -3.02 -0.16
C VAL A 96 7.60 -3.94 0.72
N ALA A 97 7.99 -5.09 0.21
CA ALA A 97 8.96 -5.95 0.89
C ALA A 97 10.31 -5.23 1.02
N ASP A 98 10.98 -5.42 2.14
CA ASP A 98 12.15 -4.63 2.54
C ASP A 98 13.25 -4.61 1.47
N GLU A 99 13.52 -5.73 0.83
CA GLU A 99 14.53 -5.87 -0.23
C GLU A 99 14.22 -5.06 -1.51
N HIS A 100 12.99 -4.56 -1.66
CA HIS A 100 12.57 -3.82 -2.84
C HIS A 100 12.35 -2.32 -2.60
N VAL A 101 12.46 -1.84 -1.37
CA VAL A 101 12.17 -0.43 -1.00
C VAL A 101 13.04 0.53 -1.80
N ASP A 102 14.35 0.31 -1.85
CA ASP A 102 15.28 1.18 -2.60
C ASP A 102 14.95 1.23 -4.09
N PHE A 103 14.53 0.09 -4.67
CA PHE A 103 14.14 0.05 -6.07
C PHE A 103 12.87 0.88 -6.31
N VAL A 104 11.83 0.72 -5.48
CA VAL A 104 10.59 1.51 -5.59
C VAL A 104 10.88 2.99 -5.42
N GLN A 105 11.65 3.37 -4.41
CA GLN A 105 12.08 4.75 -4.18
C GLN A 105 12.81 5.35 -5.39
N SER A 106 13.62 4.56 -6.08
CA SER A 106 14.36 5.01 -7.27
C SER A 106 13.48 5.37 -8.47
N LEU A 107 12.23 4.92 -8.50
CA LEU A 107 11.24 5.25 -9.54
C LEU A 107 10.47 6.53 -9.24
N LEU A 108 10.54 7.05 -8.01
CA LEU A 108 9.74 8.16 -7.51
C LEU A 108 10.57 9.45 -7.44
N ALA A 109 9.88 10.58 -7.36
CA ALA A 109 10.49 11.90 -7.16
C ALA A 109 10.31 12.35 -5.70
N ASP A 110 11.26 13.14 -5.20
CA ASP A 110 11.28 13.71 -3.85
C ASP A 110 10.32 14.91 -3.69
N ARG A 111 9.86 15.48 -4.81
CA ARG A 111 9.01 16.67 -4.82
C ARG A 111 7.82 16.52 -5.77
N PRO A 112 6.67 17.13 -5.41
CA PRO A 112 5.52 17.15 -6.27
C PRO A 112 5.82 17.91 -7.58
N ARG A 113 5.32 17.36 -8.68
CA ARG A 113 5.24 18.05 -9.96
C ARG A 113 3.79 18.15 -10.38
N LYS A 114 3.45 19.10 -11.26
CA LYS A 114 2.08 19.28 -11.74
C LYS A 114 1.57 17.96 -12.36
N GLY A 115 0.50 17.43 -11.82
CA GLY A 115 -0.10 16.14 -12.24
C GLY A 115 0.58 14.89 -11.69
N GLY A 116 1.56 15.02 -10.78
CA GLY A 116 2.15 13.86 -10.11
C GLY A 116 1.21 13.27 -9.06
N GLN A 117 1.11 11.94 -9.03
CA GLN A 117 0.37 11.19 -8.03
C GLN A 117 1.25 10.97 -6.79
N HIS A 118 0.69 11.24 -5.60
CA HIS A 118 1.36 10.92 -4.33
C HIS A 118 1.20 9.43 -3.99
N LEU A 119 2.27 8.83 -3.48
CA LEU A 119 2.28 7.46 -2.98
C LEU A 119 2.90 7.43 -1.59
N ASP A 120 2.19 6.83 -0.63
CA ASP A 120 2.73 6.50 0.68
C ASP A 120 3.39 5.11 0.60
N ILE A 121 4.71 5.08 0.76
CA ILE A 121 5.51 3.86 0.64
C ILE A 121 5.86 3.35 2.03
N TYR A 122 5.26 2.23 2.40
CA TYR A 122 5.56 1.52 3.64
C TYR A 122 6.48 0.34 3.38
N SER A 123 7.35 0.02 4.32
CA SER A 123 8.13 -1.21 4.33
C SER A 123 7.62 -2.17 5.41
N VAL A 124 7.92 -3.45 5.26
CA VAL A 124 7.50 -4.48 6.23
C VAL A 124 8.10 -4.20 7.62
N SER A 125 9.35 -3.75 7.69
CA SER A 125 10.07 -3.51 8.95
C SER A 125 10.18 -2.05 9.36
N GLY A 126 9.65 -1.09 8.58
CA GLY A 126 9.79 0.35 8.85
C GLY A 126 11.18 0.88 8.48
N LEU A 127 11.71 0.50 7.32
CA LEU A 127 13.03 0.92 6.85
C LEU A 127 13.14 2.43 6.66
N PRO A 128 14.36 3.01 6.77
CA PRO A 128 14.62 4.38 6.38
C PRO A 128 14.15 4.67 4.96
N GLY A 129 13.56 5.85 4.75
CA GLY A 129 13.00 6.25 3.45
C GLY A 129 11.59 5.72 3.18
N SER A 130 11.03 4.86 4.04
CA SER A 130 9.61 4.50 4.00
C SER A 130 8.77 5.40 4.92
N ASP A 131 7.46 5.39 4.71
CA ASP A 131 6.52 5.99 5.66
C ASP A 131 6.55 5.23 6.98
N LEU A 132 6.32 5.91 8.09
CA LEU A 132 6.50 5.36 9.44
C LEU A 132 7.92 4.82 9.69
N GLU A 133 8.95 5.55 9.25
CA GLU A 133 10.35 5.17 9.43
C GLU A 133 10.64 4.75 10.89
N GLY A 134 11.24 3.58 11.03
CA GLY A 134 11.57 2.95 12.32
C GLY A 134 10.39 2.30 13.04
N ILE A 135 9.19 2.25 12.40
CA ILE A 135 8.02 1.53 12.91
C ILE A 135 7.49 0.65 11.78
N PRO A 136 7.30 -0.66 11.96
CA PRO A 136 6.57 -1.48 11.01
C PRO A 136 5.16 -0.91 10.77
N CYS A 137 4.72 -0.85 9.50
CA CYS A 137 3.38 -0.37 9.17
C CYS A 137 2.29 -1.22 9.84
N PHE A 138 2.53 -2.51 9.97
CA PHE A 138 1.68 -3.49 10.66
C PHE A 138 2.55 -4.38 11.56
N PRO A 139 1.94 -5.10 12.53
CA PRO A 139 2.65 -6.16 13.23
C PRO A 139 3.31 -7.11 12.23
N PRO A 140 4.55 -7.56 12.47
CA PRO A 140 5.31 -8.35 11.48
C PRO A 140 4.60 -9.61 10.95
N PRO A 141 3.79 -10.35 11.73
CA PRO A 141 2.99 -11.45 11.20
C PRO A 141 1.99 -10.98 10.13
N LEU A 142 1.21 -9.93 10.42
CA LEU A 142 0.21 -9.38 9.50
C LEU A 142 0.87 -8.78 8.24
N ALA A 143 1.96 -8.01 8.39
CA ALA A 143 2.68 -7.44 7.26
C ALA A 143 3.15 -8.52 6.28
N ARG A 144 3.74 -9.61 6.81
CA ARG A 144 4.18 -10.74 5.99
C ARG A 144 3.03 -11.48 5.32
N GLU A 145 1.90 -11.59 6.01
CA GLU A 145 0.71 -12.24 5.47
C GLU A 145 0.10 -11.41 4.33
N ILE A 146 -0.07 -10.10 4.52
CA ILE A 146 -0.53 -9.18 3.47
C ILE A 146 0.32 -9.35 2.21
N VAL A 147 1.64 -9.36 2.33
CA VAL A 147 2.55 -9.45 1.19
C VAL A 147 2.53 -10.83 0.53
N ARG A 148 2.53 -11.91 1.33
CA ARG A 148 2.59 -13.29 0.83
C ARG A 148 1.30 -13.70 0.13
N ASN A 149 0.15 -13.37 0.72
CA ASN A 149 -1.17 -13.81 0.26
C ASN A 149 -1.86 -12.80 -0.66
N ALA A 150 -1.12 -11.79 -1.15
CA ALA A 150 -1.66 -10.80 -2.06
C ALA A 150 -2.20 -11.42 -3.35
N VAL A 151 -3.36 -10.94 -3.79
CA VAL A 151 -4.05 -11.38 -4.99
C VAL A 151 -3.94 -10.34 -6.10
N TRP A 152 -4.23 -10.74 -7.35
CA TRP A 152 -4.23 -9.83 -8.49
C TRP A 152 -5.61 -9.23 -8.73
N LEU A 153 -5.73 -7.92 -8.57
CA LEU A 153 -6.89 -7.16 -9.02
C LEU A 153 -6.76 -6.88 -10.51
N ARG A 154 -7.72 -7.37 -11.31
CA ARG A 154 -7.78 -7.23 -12.79
C ARG A 154 -6.48 -7.62 -13.52
N GLY A 155 -5.65 -8.46 -12.89
CA GLY A 155 -4.37 -8.89 -13.44
C GLY A 155 -3.27 -7.81 -13.47
N ALA A 156 -3.51 -6.62 -12.92
CA ALA A 156 -2.62 -5.47 -13.00
C ALA A 156 -2.01 -5.07 -11.65
N TYR A 157 -2.78 -5.11 -10.57
CA TYR A 157 -2.39 -4.60 -9.25
C TYR A 157 -2.39 -5.72 -8.22
N ARG A 158 -1.39 -5.76 -7.36
CA ARG A 158 -1.40 -6.65 -6.20
C ARG A 158 -2.12 -5.96 -5.04
N VAL A 159 -3.14 -6.63 -4.51
CA VAL A 159 -3.96 -6.13 -3.40
C VAL A 159 -4.06 -7.23 -2.33
N PRO A 160 -4.39 -6.91 -1.07
CA PRO A 160 -4.54 -7.91 -0.03
C PRO A 160 -5.66 -8.89 -0.37
N ALA A 161 -5.54 -10.15 0.04
CA ALA A 161 -6.66 -11.07 0.14
C ALA A 161 -7.67 -10.56 1.19
N LEU A 162 -8.88 -11.12 1.22
CA LEU A 162 -10.00 -10.59 2.00
C LEU A 162 -9.67 -10.42 3.49
N GLU A 163 -9.17 -11.45 4.14
CA GLU A 163 -8.86 -11.41 5.58
C GLU A 163 -7.70 -10.46 5.91
N PRO A 164 -6.51 -10.52 5.24
CA PRO A 164 -5.47 -9.53 5.43
C PRO A 164 -5.90 -8.09 5.09
N HIS A 165 -6.85 -7.89 4.16
CA HIS A 165 -7.43 -6.56 3.88
C HIS A 165 -8.23 -6.06 5.08
N PHE A 166 -9.12 -6.87 5.62
CA PHE A 166 -9.91 -6.55 6.79
C PHE A 166 -9.02 -6.20 7.99
N LEU A 167 -8.08 -7.08 8.35
CA LEU A 167 -7.17 -6.86 9.47
C LEU A 167 -6.29 -5.62 9.28
N GLY A 168 -5.74 -5.42 8.08
CA GLY A 168 -4.93 -4.25 7.74
C GLY A 168 -5.72 -2.94 7.80
N LEU A 169 -6.97 -2.93 7.30
CA LEU A 169 -7.84 -1.77 7.36
C LEU A 169 -8.27 -1.46 8.79
N ALA A 170 -8.63 -2.48 9.58
CA ALA A 170 -8.95 -2.34 11.01
C ALA A 170 -7.77 -1.75 11.78
N TYR A 171 -6.57 -2.29 11.59
CA TYR A 171 -5.34 -1.77 12.20
C TYR A 171 -5.09 -0.31 11.81
N HIS A 172 -5.24 0.01 10.53
CA HIS A 172 -5.07 1.38 10.04
C HIS A 172 -6.09 2.34 10.64
N ALA A 173 -7.36 1.95 10.69
CA ALA A 173 -8.43 2.78 11.27
C ALA A 173 -8.16 3.11 12.75
N ALA A 174 -7.78 2.13 13.55
CA ALA A 174 -7.54 2.35 14.98
C ALA A 174 -6.19 3.05 15.25
N TYR A 175 -5.08 2.48 14.74
CA TYR A 175 -3.77 2.89 15.20
C TYR A 175 -3.07 3.94 14.32
N HIS A 176 -3.42 4.04 13.03
CA HIS A 176 -2.88 5.11 12.18
C HIS A 176 -3.79 6.34 12.13
N LYS A 177 -5.11 6.14 12.12
CA LYS A 177 -6.08 7.25 11.99
C LYS A 177 -6.71 7.68 13.33
N GLY A 178 -7.07 6.73 14.20
CA GLY A 178 -7.81 7.03 15.43
C GLY A 178 -9.09 7.81 15.13
N TYR A 179 -9.35 8.89 15.83
CA TYR A 179 -10.53 9.74 15.57
C TYR A 179 -10.66 10.25 14.14
N LYS A 180 -9.56 10.35 13.39
CA LYS A 180 -9.58 10.76 11.98
C LYS A 180 -10.19 9.69 11.05
N SER A 181 -10.39 8.46 11.52
CA SER A 181 -11.14 7.43 10.78
C SER A 181 -12.65 7.70 10.74
N GLY A 182 -13.15 8.59 11.60
CA GLY A 182 -14.59 8.82 11.78
C GLY A 182 -15.26 7.82 12.70
N LEU A 183 -14.55 6.79 13.19
CA LEU A 183 -15.07 5.86 14.19
C LEU A 183 -15.17 6.56 15.55
N SER A 184 -16.28 6.29 16.29
CA SER A 184 -16.41 6.70 17.67
C SER A 184 -15.44 5.91 18.56
N ALA A 185 -15.09 6.45 19.74
CA ALA A 185 -14.29 5.70 20.71
C ALA A 185 -15.02 4.46 21.19
N GLU A 186 -16.25 4.65 21.68
CA GLU A 186 -17.13 3.60 22.18
C GLU A 186 -18.52 3.70 21.54
N SER A 187 -19.33 2.63 21.69
CA SER A 187 -20.72 2.62 21.24
C SER A 187 -21.54 3.64 22.02
N GLY A 188 -22.22 4.54 21.31
CA GLY A 188 -23.08 5.57 21.91
C GLY A 188 -22.35 6.80 22.44
N ALA A 189 -21.01 6.90 22.29
CA ALA A 189 -20.29 8.12 22.59
C ALA A 189 -20.62 9.21 21.54
N ASP A 190 -20.76 10.45 21.98
CA ASP A 190 -20.86 11.60 21.06
C ASP A 190 -19.63 11.64 20.17
N GLN A 191 -19.85 11.50 18.86
CA GLN A 191 -18.76 11.42 17.91
C GLN A 191 -18.09 12.78 17.79
N VAL A 192 -16.83 12.87 18.20
CA VAL A 192 -15.91 13.87 17.63
C VAL A 192 -15.59 13.43 16.20
N ARG A 193 -16.55 13.64 15.29
CA ARG A 193 -16.36 13.33 13.87
C ARG A 193 -15.32 14.27 13.28
N GLY A 194 -14.08 13.78 13.14
CA GLY A 194 -13.22 14.31 12.10
C GLY A 194 -13.88 14.03 10.75
N HIS A 195 -13.69 14.89 9.75
CA HIS A 195 -14.08 14.59 8.38
C HIS A 195 -13.18 13.43 7.87
N ALA A 196 -13.66 12.19 8.00
CA ALA A 196 -13.01 11.06 7.38
C ALA A 196 -13.18 11.17 5.87
N SER A 197 -12.10 10.99 5.12
CA SER A 197 -12.14 10.94 3.64
C SER A 197 -12.83 9.67 3.11
N HIS A 198 -13.01 8.66 3.96
CA HIS A 198 -13.61 7.37 3.64
C HIS A 198 -14.50 6.89 4.78
N ASP A 199 -15.54 6.11 4.45
CA ASP A 199 -16.42 5.48 5.42
C ASP A 199 -15.82 4.17 5.94
N TYR A 200 -14.97 4.28 6.96
CA TYR A 200 -14.33 3.11 7.59
C TYR A 200 -15.35 2.19 8.27
N GLU A 201 -16.43 2.72 8.84
CA GLU A 201 -17.46 1.94 9.50
C GLU A 201 -18.17 1.00 8.52
N ALA A 202 -18.65 1.55 7.40
CA ALA A 202 -19.32 0.77 6.37
C ALA A 202 -18.40 -0.30 5.77
N VAL A 203 -17.14 0.06 5.44
CA VAL A 203 -16.20 -0.88 4.80
C VAL A 203 -15.76 -1.98 5.77
N LEU A 204 -15.47 -1.67 7.04
CA LEU A 204 -15.11 -2.66 8.03
C LEU A 204 -16.28 -3.62 8.32
N THR A 205 -17.51 -3.10 8.36
CA THR A 205 -18.72 -3.92 8.55
C THR A 205 -18.94 -4.86 7.37
N ASP A 206 -18.77 -4.40 6.13
CA ASP A 206 -18.87 -5.25 4.93
C ASP A 206 -17.81 -6.36 4.94
N LEU A 207 -16.55 -6.00 5.17
CA LEU A 207 -15.46 -6.96 5.20
C LEU A 207 -15.63 -8.02 6.30
N ALA A 208 -16.01 -7.61 7.52
CA ALA A 208 -16.31 -8.52 8.61
C ALA A 208 -17.46 -9.46 8.24
N GLY A 209 -18.57 -8.93 7.70
CA GLY A 209 -19.72 -9.74 7.26
C GLY A 209 -19.35 -10.78 6.20
N ARG A 210 -18.49 -10.43 5.25
CA ARG A 210 -17.99 -11.36 4.21
C ARG A 210 -17.09 -12.46 4.77
N LEU A 211 -16.44 -12.22 5.90
CA LEU A 211 -15.62 -13.20 6.61
C LEU A 211 -16.44 -14.03 7.61
N GLY A 212 -17.68 -13.63 7.90
CA GLY A 212 -18.47 -14.23 8.99
C GLY A 212 -18.00 -13.81 10.37
N GLU A 213 -17.23 -12.71 10.45
CA GLU A 213 -16.69 -12.17 11.69
C GLU A 213 -17.65 -11.17 12.34
N SER A 214 -17.55 -11.02 13.66
CA SER A 214 -18.31 -10.04 14.44
C SER A 214 -17.36 -8.92 14.90
N LEU A 215 -17.55 -7.72 14.37
CA LEU A 215 -16.79 -6.54 14.75
C LEU A 215 -17.75 -5.45 15.23
N THR A 216 -17.47 -4.85 16.40
CA THR A 216 -18.07 -3.58 16.80
C THR A 216 -17.26 -2.45 16.13
N PRO A 217 -17.83 -1.67 15.20
CA PRO A 217 -17.08 -0.69 14.40
C PRO A 217 -16.85 0.62 15.19
N THR A 218 -16.22 0.51 16.34
CA THR A 218 -15.71 1.61 17.18
C THR A 218 -14.22 1.42 17.38
N LEU A 219 -13.50 2.46 17.77
CA LEU A 219 -12.05 2.36 18.00
C LEU A 219 -11.71 1.33 19.07
N ASP A 220 -12.47 1.32 20.18
CA ASP A 220 -12.27 0.36 21.27
C ASP A 220 -12.71 -1.06 20.87
N GLY A 221 -13.76 -1.19 20.05
CA GLY A 221 -14.19 -2.48 19.50
C GLY A 221 -13.18 -3.06 18.54
N VAL A 222 -12.63 -2.24 17.65
CA VAL A 222 -11.55 -2.61 16.71
C VAL A 222 -10.28 -2.98 17.48
N ASP A 223 -9.88 -2.20 18.49
CA ASP A 223 -8.72 -2.50 19.33
C ASP A 223 -8.89 -3.84 20.05
N ARG A 224 -10.07 -4.12 20.62
CA ARG A 224 -10.35 -5.39 21.28
C ARG A 224 -10.24 -6.54 20.29
N TYR A 225 -10.86 -6.43 19.12
CA TYR A 225 -10.78 -7.44 18.07
C TYR A 225 -9.35 -7.74 17.68
N LEU A 226 -8.53 -6.69 17.44
CA LEU A 226 -7.12 -6.85 17.07
C LEU A 226 -6.28 -7.43 18.22
N ALA A 227 -6.60 -7.10 19.47
CA ALA A 227 -5.95 -7.68 20.64
C ALA A 227 -6.22 -9.18 20.78
N ASP A 228 -7.46 -9.60 20.56
CA ASP A 228 -7.88 -11.01 20.60
C ASP A 228 -7.19 -11.85 19.49
N HIS A 229 -6.66 -11.20 18.45
CA HIS A 229 -5.90 -11.80 17.35
C HIS A 229 -4.38 -11.57 17.45
N ASP A 230 -3.86 -11.15 18.60
CA ASP A 230 -2.43 -10.84 18.81
C ASP A 230 -1.87 -9.77 17.87
N LEU A 231 -2.70 -8.85 17.39
CA LEU A 231 -2.35 -7.80 16.45
C LEU A 231 -2.27 -6.39 17.07
N ARG A 232 -2.49 -6.24 18.39
CA ARG A 232 -2.30 -4.95 19.07
C ARG A 232 -0.84 -4.52 18.98
N PRO A 233 -0.55 -3.23 18.67
CA PRO A 233 0.82 -2.71 18.69
C PRO A 233 1.48 -2.87 20.07
N THR A 234 2.80 -3.01 20.07
CA THR A 234 3.57 -2.97 21.32
C THR A 234 3.48 -1.59 21.98
N PRO A 235 3.70 -1.47 23.32
CA PRO A 235 3.72 -0.19 23.99
C PRO A 235 4.63 0.83 23.31
N GLN A 236 5.84 0.42 22.90
CA GLN A 236 6.79 1.30 22.19
C GLN A 236 6.24 1.78 20.84
N THR A 237 5.50 0.93 20.13
CA THR A 237 4.85 1.33 18.88
C THR A 237 3.72 2.32 19.14
N LEU A 238 2.90 2.09 20.18
CA LEU A 238 1.83 3.03 20.58
C LEU A 238 2.38 4.40 20.94
N GLU A 239 3.44 4.47 21.75
CA GLU A 239 4.10 5.73 22.13
C GLU A 239 4.58 6.52 20.88
N ARG A 240 5.11 5.83 19.88
CA ARG A 240 5.58 6.47 18.63
C ARG A 240 4.45 6.91 17.69
N LEU A 241 3.29 6.25 17.74
CA LEU A 241 2.10 6.60 16.95
C LEU A 241 1.27 7.71 17.62
N ALA A 242 1.28 7.80 18.95
CA ALA A 242 0.48 8.72 19.74
C ALA A 242 0.56 10.20 19.29
N PRO A 243 1.74 10.77 18.91
CA PRO A 243 1.81 12.15 18.44
C PRO A 243 0.95 12.46 17.21
N LYS A 244 0.59 11.44 16.42
CA LYS A 244 -0.24 11.56 15.22
C LYS A 244 -1.68 11.06 15.43
N ASN A 245 -1.95 10.38 16.56
CA ASN A 245 -3.21 9.73 16.86
C ASN A 245 -3.66 10.03 18.31
N ALA A 246 -4.53 11.03 18.44
CA ALA A 246 -5.03 11.47 19.75
C ALA A 246 -5.77 10.37 20.52
N TRP A 247 -6.47 9.44 19.82
CA TRP A 247 -7.13 8.32 20.48
C TRP A 247 -6.13 7.41 21.21
N ILE A 248 -4.96 7.15 20.65
CA ILE A 248 -3.90 6.38 21.34
C ILE A 248 -3.49 7.09 22.63
N THR A 249 -3.31 8.40 22.59
CA THR A 249 -2.95 9.19 23.78
C THR A 249 -4.05 9.08 24.84
N ASP A 250 -5.30 9.25 24.43
CA ASP A 250 -6.46 9.20 25.35
C ASP A 250 -6.65 7.82 25.98
N ARG A 251 -6.46 6.76 25.17
CA ARG A 251 -6.78 5.38 25.54
C ARG A 251 -5.66 4.67 26.31
N PHE A 252 -4.40 4.93 25.96
CA PHE A 252 -3.28 4.13 26.45
C PHE A 252 -2.25 4.91 27.26
N LEU A 253 -2.18 6.24 27.11
CA LEU A 253 -1.10 7.03 27.72
C LEU A 253 -1.58 7.96 28.84
N LYS A 254 -2.86 8.33 28.89
CA LYS A 254 -3.39 9.19 29.98
C LYS A 254 -3.57 8.47 31.31
N GLU A 255 -3.59 7.13 31.31
CA GLU A 255 -3.76 6.35 32.56
C GLU A 255 -2.44 5.96 33.23
N LEU A 256 -1.28 6.35 32.67
CA LEU A 256 -0.01 6.24 33.40
C LEU A 256 -0.01 7.35 34.46
N PRO A 257 -0.11 7.02 35.77
CA PRO A 257 0.03 8.05 36.79
C PRO A 257 1.39 8.73 36.61
N ASP A 258 1.39 10.07 36.70
CA ASP A 258 2.64 10.84 36.78
C ASP A 258 3.54 10.16 37.80
N VAL A 259 4.58 9.48 37.32
CA VAL A 259 5.65 9.01 38.20
C VAL A 259 6.35 10.27 38.65
N ASP A 260 5.96 10.76 39.85
CA ASP A 260 6.62 11.87 40.52
C ASP A 260 8.14 11.57 40.54
N PRO A 261 8.99 12.36 39.84
CA PRO A 261 10.42 12.11 39.83
C PRO A 261 11.12 12.52 41.13
N GLY A 262 10.36 12.67 42.20
CA GLY A 262 10.83 13.14 43.51
C GLY A 262 10.33 12.31 44.70
N LYS A 263 10.78 11.05 44.82
CA LYS A 263 10.92 10.39 46.14
C LYS A 263 12.14 9.48 46.14
#